data_1b57c4f6015d7697f810d3ecc40254de
#
_entry.id   1b57c4f6015d7697f810d3ecc40254de
#
_cell.length_a   1.000
_cell.length_b   1.000
_cell.length_c   1.000
_cell.angle_alpha   90.00
_cell.angle_beta   90.00
_cell.angle_gamma   90.00
#
_symmetry.space_group_name_H-M   'P 1'
#
loop_
_entity.id
_entity.type
_entity.pdbx_description
1 polymer ?
#
loop_
_entity_poly.entity_id
_entity_poly.type
_entity_poly.pdbx_seq_one_letter_code
_entity_poly.pdbx_strand_id
1 'polypeptide(L)'
;ETFTKNADVDSKYAKQSGGRGQYGHCKVRFEPMDANGEELFKFESTVVGGAIPKEYIQPVGQGIEEAMRAGILGGFPVVGIYANVYDGSYHEVDSSEMAFHIAGSLAFKEAMAKAAPVLLEPIMRVEVTTPEDYMGDVIGDINSRRGRIEGMDDIGGGKMIRGFVPLAEMFGYATDLRSRTQGRGNYSMFFE
;
A
#
# COMPACT_ATOMS: atom_id res chain seq x y z
N GLU A 1 -0.16 4.29 1.12
CA GLU A 1 -1.50 4.03 0.58
C GLU A 1 -1.49 2.73 -0.22
N THR A 2 -2.64 2.11 -0.42
CA THR A 2 -2.77 0.92 -1.27
C THR A 2 -4.18 0.79 -1.82
N PHE A 3 -4.35 -0.11 -2.81
CA PHE A 3 -5.66 -0.50 -3.33
C PHE A 3 -6.25 -1.66 -2.53
N THR A 4 -7.57 -1.71 -2.48
CA THR A 4 -8.30 -2.85 -1.89
C THR A 4 -9.11 -3.63 -2.91
N LYS A 5 -9.26 -3.12 -4.13
CA LYS A 5 -10.01 -3.74 -5.22
C LYS A 5 -9.23 -3.68 -6.52
N ASN A 6 -9.55 -4.57 -7.44
CA ASN A 6 -9.08 -4.51 -8.81
C ASN A 6 -9.72 -3.33 -9.55
N ALA A 7 -8.98 -2.76 -10.49
CA ALA A 7 -9.49 -1.74 -11.39
C ALA A 7 -9.01 -2.00 -12.81
N ASP A 8 -9.91 -1.85 -13.78
CA ASP A 8 -9.61 -1.94 -15.20
C ASP A 8 -9.85 -0.57 -15.81
N VAL A 9 -8.83 0.00 -16.43
CA VAL A 9 -8.85 1.38 -16.93
C VAL A 9 -8.48 1.44 -18.40
N ASP A 10 -9.25 2.19 -19.15
CA ASP A 10 -8.95 2.58 -20.53
C ASP A 10 -8.53 4.05 -20.51
N SER A 11 -7.23 4.30 -20.65
CA SER A 11 -6.63 5.63 -20.55
C SER A 11 -6.14 6.13 -21.89
N LYS A 12 -6.65 7.27 -22.30
CA LYS A 12 -6.27 7.92 -23.54
C LYS A 12 -5.84 9.36 -23.28
N TYR A 13 -4.62 9.66 -23.64
CA TYR A 13 -4.11 11.02 -23.68
C TYR A 13 -3.96 11.45 -25.13
N ALA A 14 -4.85 12.31 -25.59
CA ALA A 14 -4.84 12.85 -26.94
C ALA A 14 -4.96 14.38 -26.88
N LYS A 15 -3.98 15.08 -27.43
CA LYS A 15 -3.97 16.52 -27.46
C LYS A 15 -3.45 17.01 -28.80
N GLN A 16 -4.16 17.93 -29.41
CA GLN A 16 -3.74 18.58 -30.65
C GLN A 16 -3.91 20.09 -30.50
N SER A 17 -2.80 20.82 -30.57
CA SER A 17 -2.81 22.27 -30.50
C SER A 17 -1.77 22.83 -31.46
N GLY A 18 -2.19 23.25 -32.65
CA GLY A 18 -1.40 24.03 -33.59
C GLY A 18 -0.04 23.43 -33.96
N GLY A 19 0.02 22.24 -34.50
CA GLY A 19 1.25 21.56 -34.89
C GLY A 19 1.17 20.05 -34.65
N ARG A 20 2.32 19.44 -34.30
CA ARG A 20 2.37 18.01 -33.92
C ARG A 20 1.54 17.78 -32.67
N GLY A 21 0.57 16.88 -32.75
CA GLY A 21 -0.25 16.49 -31.60
C GLY A 21 0.45 15.53 -30.64
N GLN A 22 -0.28 15.07 -29.64
CA GLN A 22 0.15 14.04 -28.71
C GLN A 22 -0.90 12.94 -28.65
N TYR A 23 -0.48 11.69 -28.61
CA TYR A 23 -1.35 10.55 -28.54
C TYR A 23 -0.71 9.40 -27.79
N GLY A 24 -1.31 8.99 -26.69
CA GLY A 24 -0.98 7.79 -25.95
C GLY A 24 -2.27 7.12 -25.47
N HIS A 25 -2.42 5.83 -25.75
CA HIS A 25 -3.61 5.08 -25.37
C HIS A 25 -3.20 3.72 -24.83
N CYS A 26 -3.60 3.43 -23.60
CA CYS A 26 -3.33 2.15 -22.96
C CYS A 26 -4.51 1.69 -22.11
N LYS A 27 -4.72 0.38 -22.11
CA LYS A 27 -5.65 -0.30 -21.21
C LYS A 27 -4.84 -1.05 -20.18
N VAL A 28 -5.10 -0.78 -18.91
CA VAL A 28 -4.32 -1.30 -17.78
C VAL A 28 -5.25 -1.92 -16.75
N ARG A 29 -4.89 -3.12 -16.29
CA ARG A 29 -5.51 -3.77 -15.14
C ARG A 29 -4.63 -3.59 -13.93
N PHE A 30 -5.21 -3.12 -12.85
CA PHE A 30 -4.55 -2.96 -11.56
C PHE A 30 -5.13 -3.94 -10.57
N GLU A 31 -4.24 -4.58 -9.82
CA GLU A 31 -4.61 -5.54 -8.77
C GLU A 31 -3.81 -5.24 -7.50
N PRO A 32 -4.44 -5.34 -6.31
CA PRO A 32 -3.68 -5.30 -5.08
C PRO A 32 -2.71 -6.47 -4.98
N MET A 33 -1.51 -6.23 -4.48
CA MET A 33 -0.58 -7.26 -4.02
C MET A 33 -0.21 -6.99 -2.56
N ASP A 34 0.61 -7.90 -2.00
CA ASP A 34 1.07 -7.76 -0.63
C ASP A 34 1.84 -6.44 -0.44
N ALA A 35 1.27 -5.54 0.35
CA ALA A 35 1.88 -4.25 0.66
C ALA A 35 3.09 -4.36 1.62
N ASN A 36 3.28 -5.52 2.26
CA ASN A 36 4.41 -5.83 3.14
C ASN A 36 5.46 -6.72 2.45
N GLY A 37 5.23 -7.08 1.19
CA GLY A 37 6.15 -7.89 0.42
C GLY A 37 7.44 -7.16 0.05
N GLU A 38 8.40 -7.90 -0.45
CA GLU A 38 9.66 -7.33 -0.92
C GLU A 38 9.47 -6.45 -2.17
N GLU A 39 8.51 -6.81 -3.00
CA GLU A 39 8.18 -6.08 -4.22
C GLU A 39 6.89 -5.29 -4.01
N LEU A 40 7.01 -3.97 -3.98
CA LEU A 40 5.88 -3.07 -3.72
C LEU A 40 5.17 -2.61 -4.99
N PHE A 41 5.79 -2.82 -6.14
CA PHE A 41 5.23 -2.50 -7.44
C PHE A 41 5.72 -3.51 -8.47
N LYS A 42 4.78 -4.07 -9.25
CA LYS A 42 5.10 -4.95 -10.37
C LYS A 42 4.35 -4.50 -11.61
N PHE A 43 5.10 -4.27 -12.68
CA PHE A 43 4.55 -3.87 -13.98
C PHE A 43 4.84 -4.94 -15.01
N GLU A 44 3.79 -5.38 -15.71
CA GLU A 44 3.88 -6.35 -16.80
C GLU A 44 3.14 -5.87 -18.03
N SER A 45 3.50 -6.41 -19.17
CA SER A 45 2.81 -6.18 -20.45
C SER A 45 2.38 -7.51 -21.05
N THR A 46 1.11 -7.59 -21.41
CA THR A 46 0.55 -8.68 -22.20
C THR A 46 -0.03 -8.16 -23.51
N VAL A 47 0.44 -7.02 -23.98
CA VAL A 47 0.06 -6.44 -25.26
C VAL A 47 0.46 -7.38 -26.39
N VAL A 48 -0.47 -7.64 -27.32
CA VAL A 48 -0.25 -8.51 -28.47
C VAL A 48 -0.41 -7.74 -29.78
N GLY A 49 0.19 -8.28 -30.85
CA GLY A 49 0.01 -7.75 -32.20
C GLY A 49 0.58 -6.36 -32.43
N GLY A 50 1.46 -5.86 -31.55
CA GLY A 50 2.02 -4.53 -31.71
C GLY A 50 1.02 -3.40 -31.49
N ALA A 51 -0.07 -3.65 -30.77
CA ALA A 51 -1.09 -2.62 -30.47
C ALA A 51 -0.49 -1.38 -29.82
N ILE A 52 0.52 -1.57 -28.98
CA ILE A 52 1.41 -0.53 -28.49
C ILE A 52 2.83 -0.92 -28.89
N PRO A 53 3.59 -0.05 -29.59
CA PRO A 53 4.99 -0.31 -29.88
C PRO A 53 5.80 -0.56 -28.61
N LYS A 54 6.80 -1.44 -28.69
CA LYS A 54 7.60 -1.86 -27.52
C LYS A 54 8.25 -0.70 -26.80
N GLU A 55 8.73 0.30 -27.54
CA GLU A 55 9.37 1.49 -26.99
C GLU A 55 8.44 2.34 -26.11
N TYR A 56 7.11 2.15 -26.22
CA TYR A 56 6.13 2.91 -25.44
C TYR A 56 5.58 2.14 -24.23
N ILE A 57 5.90 0.86 -24.11
CA ILE A 57 5.43 0.03 -22.97
C ILE A 57 6.07 0.48 -21.67
N GLN A 58 7.39 0.58 -21.62
CA GLN A 58 8.09 1.00 -20.41
C GLN A 58 7.70 2.42 -19.96
N PRO A 59 7.53 3.41 -20.85
CA PRO A 59 6.99 4.71 -20.46
C PRO A 59 5.65 4.67 -19.73
N VAL A 60 4.74 3.76 -20.10
CA VAL A 60 3.49 3.56 -19.38
C VAL A 60 3.76 3.16 -17.92
N GLY A 61 4.62 2.18 -17.71
CA GLY A 61 5.02 1.73 -16.37
C GLY A 61 5.68 2.83 -15.55
N GLN A 62 6.53 3.62 -16.15
CA GLN A 62 7.18 4.76 -15.51
C GLN A 62 6.17 5.83 -15.09
N GLY A 63 5.18 6.11 -15.93
CA GLY A 63 4.10 7.05 -15.60
C GLY A 63 3.25 6.58 -14.43
N ILE A 64 2.94 5.29 -14.39
CA ILE A 64 2.23 4.67 -13.27
C ILE A 64 3.05 4.81 -11.97
N GLU A 65 4.32 4.45 -12.01
CA GLU A 65 5.20 4.49 -10.84
C GLU A 65 5.38 5.91 -10.30
N GLU A 66 5.53 6.89 -11.17
CA GLU A 66 5.60 8.30 -10.78
C GLU A 66 4.32 8.76 -10.10
N ALA A 67 3.15 8.40 -10.63
CA ALA A 67 1.87 8.73 -10.01
C ALA A 67 1.69 8.05 -8.65
N MET A 68 2.21 6.82 -8.49
CA MET A 68 2.19 6.11 -7.20
C MET A 68 2.96 6.87 -6.11
N ARG A 69 4.08 7.49 -6.45
CA ARG A 69 4.89 8.24 -5.48
C ARG A 69 4.16 9.46 -4.92
N ALA A 70 3.29 10.06 -5.70
CA ALA A 70 2.55 11.26 -5.28
C ALA A 70 1.41 10.94 -4.30
N GLY A 71 0.90 9.73 -4.30
CA GLY A 71 -0.26 9.32 -3.52
C GLY A 71 -1.54 10.04 -3.98
N ILE A 72 -2.67 9.73 -3.37
CA ILE A 72 -3.96 10.38 -3.69
C ILE A 72 -4.73 10.77 -2.44
N LEU A 73 -4.75 9.94 -1.40
CA LEU A 73 -5.53 10.21 -0.19
C LEU A 73 -4.84 11.21 0.73
N GLY A 74 -3.58 10.97 1.03
CA GLY A 74 -2.82 11.79 1.98
C GLY A 74 -1.46 12.25 1.46
N GLY A 75 -1.16 12.01 0.18
CA GLY A 75 0.15 12.33 -0.39
C GLY A 75 1.25 11.33 -0.03
N PHE A 76 0.91 10.19 0.54
CA PHE A 76 1.86 9.13 0.85
C PHE A 76 2.04 8.20 -0.35
N PRO A 77 3.24 7.64 -0.55
CA PRO A 77 3.46 6.70 -1.66
C PRO A 77 2.47 5.54 -1.63
N VAL A 78 1.99 5.15 -2.80
CA VAL A 78 1.14 3.96 -2.96
C VAL A 78 2.04 2.74 -3.11
N VAL A 79 1.72 1.66 -2.41
CA VAL A 79 2.48 0.41 -2.39
C VAL A 79 1.57 -0.80 -2.57
N GLY A 80 2.15 -1.93 -2.98
CA GLY A 80 1.39 -3.17 -3.14
C GLY A 80 0.48 -3.16 -4.37
N ILE A 81 1.01 -2.75 -5.52
CA ILE A 81 0.28 -2.63 -6.78
C ILE A 81 0.90 -3.51 -7.86
N TYR A 82 0.07 -4.35 -8.46
CA TYR A 82 0.35 -5.02 -9.71
C TYR A 82 -0.38 -4.30 -10.84
N ALA A 83 0.32 -3.96 -11.91
CA ALA A 83 -0.23 -3.31 -13.08
C ALA A 83 0.12 -4.11 -14.34
N ASN A 84 -0.89 -4.42 -15.14
CA ASN A 84 -0.75 -5.11 -16.42
C ASN A 84 -1.33 -4.25 -17.54
N VAL A 85 -0.46 -3.77 -18.43
CA VAL A 85 -0.90 -3.17 -19.68
C VAL A 85 -1.18 -4.29 -20.69
N TYR A 86 -2.40 -4.37 -21.16
CA TYR A 86 -2.83 -5.49 -22.00
C TYR A 86 -3.29 -5.09 -23.38
N ASP A 87 -3.59 -3.83 -23.64
CA ASP A 87 -4.05 -3.32 -24.91
C ASP A 87 -3.82 -1.81 -25.01
N GLY A 88 -4.07 -1.27 -26.17
CA GLY A 88 -3.99 0.15 -26.45
C GLY A 88 -3.98 0.42 -27.93
N SER A 89 -3.58 1.62 -28.31
CA SER A 89 -3.39 2.01 -29.69
C SER A 89 -2.36 3.12 -29.77
N TYR A 90 -1.82 3.34 -30.94
CA TYR A 90 -0.86 4.41 -31.19
C TYR A 90 -1.18 5.14 -32.48
N HIS A 91 -0.60 6.31 -32.64
CA HIS A 91 -0.67 7.12 -33.83
C HIS A 91 0.74 7.36 -34.34
N GLU A 92 1.02 7.06 -35.62
CA GLU A 92 2.38 7.08 -36.17
C GLU A 92 3.08 8.43 -36.04
N VAL A 93 2.33 9.53 -36.09
CA VAL A 93 2.90 10.89 -36.03
C VAL A 93 2.88 11.45 -34.61
N ASP A 94 1.79 11.26 -33.87
CA ASP A 94 1.53 11.96 -32.61
C ASP A 94 1.93 11.17 -31.37
N SER A 95 2.21 9.89 -31.50
CA SER A 95 2.67 9.07 -30.38
C SER A 95 4.12 9.35 -30.02
N SER A 96 4.42 9.30 -28.73
CA SER A 96 5.75 9.50 -28.16
C SER A 96 5.84 8.80 -26.81
N GLU A 97 7.07 8.63 -26.32
CA GLU A 97 7.30 8.11 -24.98
C GLU A 97 6.61 8.99 -23.93
N MET A 98 6.67 10.30 -24.07
CA MET A 98 6.03 11.25 -23.16
C MET A 98 4.51 11.09 -23.15
N ALA A 99 3.87 10.91 -24.31
CA ALA A 99 2.43 10.75 -24.40
C ALA A 99 1.97 9.46 -23.67
N PHE A 100 2.72 8.37 -23.82
CA PHE A 100 2.44 7.11 -23.13
C PHE A 100 2.78 7.17 -21.63
N HIS A 101 3.79 7.89 -21.23
CA HIS A 101 4.08 8.18 -19.83
C HIS A 101 2.91 8.92 -19.17
N ILE A 102 2.39 9.94 -19.81
CA ILE A 102 1.21 10.68 -19.33
C ILE A 102 -0.03 9.77 -19.30
N ALA A 103 -0.24 8.96 -20.34
CA ALA A 103 -1.36 8.02 -20.36
C ALA A 103 -1.29 7.01 -19.21
N GLY A 104 -0.10 6.52 -18.87
CA GLY A 104 0.11 5.64 -17.71
C GLY A 104 -0.19 6.34 -16.39
N SER A 105 0.28 7.56 -16.21
CA SER A 105 -0.01 8.39 -15.04
C SER A 105 -1.52 8.62 -14.87
N LEU A 106 -2.22 8.95 -15.93
CA LEU A 106 -3.66 9.15 -15.93
C LEU A 106 -4.42 7.84 -15.65
N ALA A 107 -3.94 6.71 -16.20
CA ALA A 107 -4.52 5.40 -15.92
C ALA A 107 -4.49 5.08 -14.43
N PHE A 108 -3.37 5.31 -13.78
CA PHE A 108 -3.25 5.09 -12.34
C PHE A 108 -4.17 6.00 -11.54
N LYS A 109 -4.25 7.28 -11.87
CA LYS A 109 -5.14 8.23 -11.19
C LYS A 109 -6.61 7.85 -11.32
N GLU A 110 -7.02 7.36 -12.48
CA GLU A 110 -8.38 6.85 -12.69
C GLU A 110 -8.62 5.55 -11.91
N ALA A 111 -7.64 4.65 -11.88
CA ALA A 111 -7.72 3.40 -11.13
C ALA A 111 -7.91 3.64 -9.62
N MET A 112 -7.24 4.63 -9.07
CA MET A 112 -7.39 4.95 -7.64
C MET A 112 -8.81 5.34 -7.26
N ALA A 113 -9.53 6.02 -8.14
CA ALA A 113 -10.93 6.35 -7.90
C ALA A 113 -11.83 5.10 -7.88
N LYS A 114 -11.43 4.01 -8.54
CA LYS A 114 -12.20 2.78 -8.69
C LYS A 114 -11.79 1.66 -7.73
N ALA A 115 -10.56 1.70 -7.23
CA ALA A 115 -9.93 0.59 -6.50
C ALA A 115 -10.11 0.67 -4.99
N ALA A 116 -10.96 1.55 -4.49
CA ALA A 116 -11.21 1.77 -3.07
C ALA A 116 -9.91 1.90 -2.27
N PRO A 117 -9.13 2.96 -2.49
CA PRO A 117 -7.85 3.14 -1.83
C PRO A 117 -8.00 3.37 -0.33
N VAL A 118 -7.00 2.92 0.42
CA VAL A 118 -6.94 3.09 1.88
C VAL A 118 -5.55 3.57 2.30
N LEU A 119 -5.50 4.24 3.46
CA LEU A 119 -4.26 4.54 4.14
C LEU A 119 -3.83 3.32 4.95
N LEU A 120 -2.57 2.95 4.83
CA LEU A 120 -1.96 1.94 5.68
C LEU A 120 -1.39 2.61 6.93
N GLU A 121 -1.50 1.92 8.06
CA GLU A 121 -0.91 2.36 9.31
C GLU A 121 0.11 1.32 9.80
N PRO A 122 1.18 1.74 10.49
CA PRO A 122 2.13 0.81 11.08
C PRO A 122 1.45 -0.02 12.18
N ILE A 123 1.61 -1.33 12.11
CA ILE A 123 1.21 -2.25 13.16
C ILE A 123 2.48 -2.73 13.88
N MET A 124 2.46 -2.67 15.20
CA MET A 124 3.58 -3.08 16.02
C MET A 124 3.33 -4.47 16.59
N ARG A 125 4.35 -5.32 16.55
CA ARG A 125 4.38 -6.54 17.36
C ARG A 125 4.80 -6.16 18.77
N VAL A 126 3.98 -6.51 19.75
CA VAL A 126 4.17 -6.16 21.14
C VAL A 126 4.32 -7.41 21.99
N GLU A 127 5.31 -7.45 22.84
CA GLU A 127 5.53 -8.49 23.84
C GLU A 127 5.48 -7.87 25.22
N VAL A 128 4.54 -8.29 26.06
CA VAL A 128 4.35 -7.75 27.41
C VAL A 128 4.59 -8.85 28.43
N THR A 129 5.48 -8.62 29.37
CA THR A 129 5.68 -9.50 30.51
C THR A 129 5.01 -8.90 31.75
N THR A 130 4.23 -9.71 32.45
CA THR A 130 3.48 -9.26 33.62
C THR A 130 3.30 -10.42 34.60
N PRO A 131 3.23 -10.13 35.93
CA PRO A 131 2.73 -11.11 36.88
C PRO A 131 1.33 -11.57 36.49
N GLU A 132 1.00 -12.83 36.78
CA GLU A 132 -0.27 -13.45 36.36
C GLU A 132 -1.51 -12.68 36.88
N ASP A 133 -1.42 -12.07 38.07
CA ASP A 133 -2.50 -11.33 38.68
C ASP A 133 -2.98 -10.13 37.84
N TYR A 134 -2.11 -9.57 37.00
CA TYR A 134 -2.41 -8.40 36.15
C TYR A 134 -2.67 -8.76 34.70
N MET A 135 -2.63 -10.04 34.35
CA MET A 135 -2.77 -10.50 32.95
C MET A 135 -4.09 -10.04 32.34
N GLY A 136 -5.20 -10.14 33.08
CA GLY A 136 -6.50 -9.69 32.60
C GLY A 136 -6.55 -8.21 32.28
N ASP A 137 -5.96 -7.38 33.12
CA ASP A 137 -5.91 -5.93 32.89
C ASP A 137 -5.04 -5.57 31.68
N VAL A 138 -3.91 -6.28 31.49
CA VAL A 138 -3.03 -6.09 30.33
C VAL A 138 -3.73 -6.47 29.04
N ILE A 139 -4.40 -7.61 29.00
CA ILE A 139 -5.17 -8.08 27.82
C ILE A 139 -6.29 -7.10 27.49
N GLY A 140 -7.03 -6.66 28.51
CA GLY A 140 -8.11 -5.68 28.35
C GLY A 140 -7.61 -4.36 27.76
N ASP A 141 -6.47 -3.88 28.22
CA ASP A 141 -5.85 -2.66 27.71
C ASP A 141 -5.38 -2.81 26.26
N ILE A 142 -4.70 -3.90 25.92
CA ILE A 142 -4.30 -4.20 24.55
C ILE A 142 -5.52 -4.24 23.63
N ASN A 143 -6.59 -4.90 24.02
CA ASN A 143 -7.82 -4.95 23.23
C ASN A 143 -8.44 -3.57 23.05
N SER A 144 -8.39 -2.70 24.09
CA SER A 144 -8.89 -1.33 23.99
C SER A 144 -8.10 -0.45 23.03
N ARG A 145 -6.85 -0.83 22.73
CA ARG A 145 -5.96 -0.15 21.78
C ARG A 145 -6.05 -0.71 20.36
N ARG A 146 -7.15 -1.29 19.98
CA ARG A 146 -7.33 -2.01 18.70
C ARG A 146 -6.33 -3.14 18.50
N GLY A 147 -5.82 -3.67 19.60
CA GLY A 147 -4.85 -4.75 19.58
C GLY A 147 -5.48 -6.10 19.34
N ARG A 148 -4.69 -7.02 18.85
CA ARG A 148 -5.05 -8.43 18.66
C ARG A 148 -4.05 -9.29 19.40
N ILE A 149 -4.51 -10.08 20.36
CA ILE A 149 -3.67 -11.05 21.07
C ILE A 149 -3.36 -12.21 20.14
N GLU A 150 -2.09 -12.54 20.00
CA GLU A 150 -1.61 -13.69 19.22
C GLU A 150 -1.43 -14.93 20.10
N GLY A 151 -0.86 -14.75 21.28
CA GLY A 151 -0.59 -15.86 22.18
C GLY A 151 -0.09 -15.41 23.55
N MET A 152 -0.01 -16.39 24.45
CA MET A 152 0.51 -16.18 25.80
C MET A 152 1.39 -17.36 26.16
N ASP A 153 2.50 -17.07 26.84
CA ASP A 153 3.43 -18.08 27.33
C ASP A 153 3.68 -17.91 28.83
N ASP A 154 3.84 -19.02 29.50
CA ASP A 154 4.30 -19.00 30.89
C ASP A 154 5.82 -18.73 30.92
N ILE A 155 6.19 -17.77 31.76
CA ILE A 155 7.58 -17.46 32.04
C ILE A 155 7.84 -17.54 33.54
N GLY A 156 9.09 -17.66 33.93
CA GLY A 156 9.47 -17.72 35.35
C GLY A 156 8.98 -16.49 36.09
N GLY A 157 7.93 -16.64 36.90
CA GLY A 157 7.34 -15.58 37.71
C GLY A 157 6.22 -14.77 37.05
N GLY A 158 5.66 -15.21 35.90
CA GLY A 158 4.58 -14.49 35.28
C GLY A 158 4.18 -15.03 33.92
N LYS A 159 3.58 -14.15 33.13
CA LYS A 159 3.09 -14.43 31.78
C LYS A 159 3.73 -13.49 30.76
N MET A 160 4.01 -13.98 29.56
CA MET A 160 4.34 -13.15 28.40
C MET A 160 3.16 -13.16 27.43
N ILE A 161 2.64 -11.98 27.13
CA ILE A 161 1.54 -11.77 26.20
C ILE A 161 2.11 -11.21 24.92
N ARG A 162 1.80 -11.86 23.80
CA ARG A 162 2.19 -11.41 22.45
C ARG A 162 0.98 -10.96 21.68
N GLY A 163 1.12 -9.86 20.96
CA GLY A 163 0.03 -9.35 20.15
C GLY A 163 0.50 -8.29 19.16
N PHE A 164 -0.46 -7.80 18.41
CA PHE A 164 -0.26 -6.74 17.42
C PHE A 164 -1.12 -5.55 17.80
N VAL A 165 -0.50 -4.36 17.82
CA VAL A 165 -1.19 -3.11 18.17
C VAL A 165 -0.75 -2.02 17.19
N PRO A 166 -1.70 -1.22 16.65
CA PRO A 166 -1.33 -0.07 15.82
C PRO A 166 -0.42 0.89 16.58
N LEU A 167 0.64 1.37 15.92
CA LEU A 167 1.59 2.30 16.54
C LEU A 167 0.88 3.53 17.13
N ALA A 168 -0.12 4.06 16.42
CA ALA A 168 -0.89 5.22 16.88
C ALA A 168 -1.56 5.00 18.25
N GLU A 169 -1.84 3.76 18.62
CA GLU A 169 -2.46 3.40 19.91
C GLU A 169 -1.45 3.12 21.01
N MET A 170 -0.15 3.14 20.70
CA MET A 170 0.92 2.81 21.67
C MET A 170 1.44 4.03 22.43
N PHE A 171 1.02 5.23 22.10
CA PHE A 171 1.42 6.42 22.82
C PHE A 171 0.90 6.36 24.27
N GLY A 172 1.80 6.61 25.23
CA GLY A 172 1.48 6.54 26.65
C GLY A 172 1.38 5.12 27.23
N TYR A 173 1.67 4.09 26.44
CA TYR A 173 1.54 2.70 26.89
C TYR A 173 2.43 2.37 28.08
N ALA A 174 3.67 2.86 28.13
CA ALA A 174 4.58 2.61 29.25
C ALA A 174 3.98 3.05 30.60
N THR A 175 3.36 4.21 30.61
CA THR A 175 2.70 4.76 31.82
C THR A 175 1.48 3.93 32.21
N ASP A 176 0.64 3.59 31.23
CA ASP A 176 -0.57 2.80 31.50
C ASP A 176 -0.23 1.38 31.97
N LEU A 177 0.79 0.75 31.38
CA LEU A 177 1.25 -0.57 31.79
C LEU A 177 1.75 -0.56 33.24
N ARG A 178 2.56 0.42 33.62
CA ARG A 178 3.06 0.57 34.99
C ARG A 178 1.92 0.77 35.98
N SER A 179 0.98 1.61 35.64
CA SER A 179 -0.19 1.87 36.46
C SER A 179 -1.01 0.61 36.70
N ARG A 180 -1.26 -0.17 35.65
CA ARG A 180 -2.06 -1.40 35.71
C ARG A 180 -1.36 -2.58 36.38
N THR A 181 -0.03 -2.58 36.40
CA THR A 181 0.78 -3.69 36.94
C THR A 181 1.57 -3.31 38.18
N GLN A 182 1.30 -2.15 38.80
CA GLN A 182 2.03 -1.62 39.96
C GLN A 182 3.54 -1.59 39.73
N GLY A 183 3.95 -1.20 38.52
CA GLY A 183 5.36 -1.08 38.13
C GLY A 183 6.05 -2.39 37.79
N ARG A 184 5.34 -3.51 37.76
CA ARG A 184 5.92 -4.85 37.52
C ARG A 184 5.92 -5.30 36.07
N GLY A 185 5.12 -4.67 35.19
CA GLY A 185 5.06 -5.01 33.79
C GLY A 185 6.16 -4.37 32.96
N ASN A 186 6.65 -5.12 31.99
CA ASN A 186 7.59 -4.63 30.97
C ASN A 186 7.09 -4.98 29.59
N TYR A 187 7.46 -4.20 28.57
CA TYR A 187 7.12 -4.52 27.19
C TYR A 187 8.25 -4.21 26.23
N SER A 188 8.21 -4.90 25.10
CA SER A 188 9.03 -4.60 23.92
C SER A 188 8.12 -4.44 22.72
N MET A 189 8.52 -3.61 21.79
CA MET A 189 7.74 -3.25 20.62
C MET A 189 8.62 -3.27 19.38
N PHE A 190 8.15 -3.95 18.32
CA PHE A 190 8.88 -4.13 17.07
C PHE A 190 8.00 -3.76 15.89
N PHE A 191 8.58 -3.19 14.85
CA PHE A 191 7.90 -3.07 13.57
C PHE A 191 7.67 -4.45 12.96
N GLU A 192 6.46 -4.66 12.40
CA GLU A 192 6.11 -5.89 11.68
C GLU A 192 6.34 -5.74 10.18
#